data_29a7e49ac0475c78a1b496e5e2589adf
#
_entry.id   29a7e49ac0475c78a1b496e5e2589adf
#
_cell.length_a   1.000
_cell.length_b   1.000
_cell.length_c   1.000
_cell.angle_alpha   90.00
_cell.angle_beta   90.00
_cell.angle_gamma   90.00
#
_symmetry.space_group_name_H-M   'P 1'
#
loop_
_entity.id
_entity.type
_entity.pdbx_description
1 polymer ?
#
loop_
_entity_poly.entity_id
_entity_poly.type
_entity_poly.pdbx_seq_one_letter_code
_entity_poly.pdbx_strand_id
1 'polypeptide(L)'
;MLLGGKLSGSETSWLPQGSFFPSRYLDPAAGQQSISVLSYEVEGETQQLMYVPISLSMHQQFVRSIQSETRQWELGMEFTIYSQFSIVDVGEAFMGGLQNADYRISSVFHYQRNSNTLYRVSLFHQSSHLGDDYIIRNFVVTPTLRSQNYEQLDLTLFKKFDGWNLYGVAGYNVSPNTVRKRLL
;
A
#
# COMPACT_ATOMS: atom_id res chain seq x y z
N MET A 1 4.01 6.83 -46.07
CA MET A 1 3.25 5.58 -45.92
C MET A 1 4.15 4.57 -45.24
N LEU A 2 4.21 4.58 -43.89
CA LEU A 2 5.03 3.67 -43.11
C LEU A 2 4.18 2.43 -42.82
N LEU A 3 4.56 1.33 -43.42
CA LEU A 3 3.98 0.00 -43.17
C LEU A 3 4.28 -0.39 -41.74
N GLY A 4 3.27 -0.37 -40.89
CA GLY A 4 3.32 -0.91 -39.54
C GLY A 4 3.57 -2.41 -39.62
N GLY A 5 4.82 -2.82 -39.39
CA GLY A 5 5.15 -4.22 -39.21
C GLY A 5 4.40 -4.79 -38.00
N LYS A 6 3.58 -5.83 -38.22
CA LYS A 6 3.03 -6.64 -37.13
C LYS A 6 4.18 -7.20 -36.33
N LEU A 7 4.30 -6.81 -35.06
CA LEU A 7 5.17 -7.47 -34.09
C LEU A 7 4.65 -8.92 -33.93
N SER A 8 5.30 -9.84 -34.59
CA SER A 8 5.02 -11.27 -34.55
C SER A 8 5.95 -11.96 -33.53
N GLY A 9 5.91 -11.52 -32.27
CA GLY A 9 6.68 -12.13 -31.19
C GLY A 9 6.38 -11.42 -29.88
N SER A 10 6.34 -12.16 -28.77
CA SER A 10 6.27 -11.54 -27.45
C SER A 10 7.61 -10.85 -27.15
N GLU A 11 7.55 -9.58 -26.78
CA GLU A 11 8.71 -8.82 -26.31
C GLU A 11 8.80 -8.91 -24.79
N THR A 12 9.95 -9.30 -24.25
CA THR A 12 10.19 -9.37 -22.82
C THR A 12 11.26 -8.36 -22.43
N SER A 13 10.96 -7.53 -21.44
CA SER A 13 11.92 -6.57 -20.87
C SER A 13 12.17 -6.89 -19.39
N TRP A 14 13.44 -6.78 -19.00
CA TRP A 14 13.88 -6.92 -17.61
C TRP A 14 14.03 -5.55 -16.98
N LEU A 15 13.64 -5.42 -15.71
CA LEU A 15 13.68 -4.18 -14.93
C LEU A 15 13.03 -3.00 -15.66
N PRO A 16 11.79 -3.17 -16.20
CA PRO A 16 11.13 -2.09 -16.90
C PRO A 16 10.88 -0.91 -15.96
N GLN A 17 10.99 0.29 -16.50
CA GLN A 17 10.66 1.48 -15.72
C GLN A 17 9.14 1.61 -15.52
N GLY A 18 8.74 1.88 -14.28
CA GLY A 18 7.35 2.07 -13.90
C GLY A 18 6.49 0.81 -14.05
N SER A 19 5.24 0.91 -13.64
CA SER A 19 4.22 -0.12 -13.82
C SER A 19 3.18 0.33 -14.83
N PHE A 20 2.62 -0.60 -15.62
CA PHE A 20 1.46 -0.29 -16.46
C PHE A 20 0.14 -0.34 -15.67
N PHE A 21 0.16 -0.93 -14.46
CA PHE A 21 -1.02 -0.95 -13.62
C PHE A 21 -1.28 0.43 -13.02
N PRO A 22 -2.51 0.97 -13.13
CA PRO A 22 -2.81 2.32 -12.66
C PRO A 22 -2.69 2.45 -11.14
N SER A 23 -2.38 3.67 -10.69
CA SER A 23 -2.43 4.00 -9.27
C SER A 23 -3.85 3.93 -8.72
N ARG A 24 -4.00 3.41 -7.51
CA ARG A 24 -5.27 3.26 -6.80
C ARG A 24 -5.42 4.37 -5.77
N TYR A 25 -5.65 5.61 -6.23
CA TYR A 25 -5.63 6.81 -5.37
C TYR A 25 -6.64 6.80 -4.21
N LEU A 26 -7.76 6.12 -4.35
CA LEU A 26 -8.79 6.04 -3.32
C LEU A 26 -8.67 4.81 -2.41
N ASP A 27 -7.64 3.99 -2.62
CA ASP A 27 -7.38 2.81 -1.80
C ASP A 27 -6.36 3.17 -0.70
N PRO A 28 -6.78 3.27 0.58
CA PRO A 28 -5.87 3.62 1.67
C PRO A 28 -4.81 2.54 1.91
N ALA A 29 -5.03 1.34 1.41
CA ALA A 29 -4.08 0.24 1.48
C ALA A 29 -3.10 0.19 0.29
N ALA A 30 -3.31 1.02 -0.75
CA ALA A 30 -2.34 1.16 -1.83
C ALA A 30 -1.14 1.95 -1.36
N GLY A 31 0.04 1.46 -1.68
CA GLY A 31 1.27 2.20 -1.42
C GLY A 31 1.28 3.55 -2.15
N GLN A 32 1.37 4.62 -1.39
CA GLN A 32 1.40 6.00 -1.88
C GLN A 32 2.53 6.76 -1.17
N GLN A 33 2.93 7.87 -1.74
CA GLN A 33 3.79 8.83 -1.06
C GLN A 33 2.89 9.96 -0.58
N SER A 34 2.70 10.06 0.72
CA SER A 34 1.85 11.08 1.32
C SER A 34 2.36 11.49 2.70
N ILE A 35 2.10 12.74 3.03
CA ILE A 35 2.23 13.29 4.37
C ILE A 35 0.99 14.14 4.63
N SER A 36 0.43 14.04 5.81
CA SER A 36 -0.73 14.82 6.23
C SER A 36 -0.51 15.33 7.64
N VAL A 37 -1.21 16.40 7.99
CA VAL A 37 -1.27 16.91 9.36
C VAL A 37 -2.73 16.90 9.77
N LEU A 38 -3.04 16.20 10.86
CA LEU A 38 -4.38 16.08 11.41
C LEU A 38 -4.38 16.69 12.81
N SER A 39 -5.33 17.58 13.09
CA SER A 39 -5.55 18.12 14.42
C SER A 39 -6.83 17.54 15.01
N TYR A 40 -6.77 17.08 16.25
CA TYR A 40 -7.92 16.57 16.99
C TYR A 40 -8.13 17.39 18.24
N GLU A 41 -9.37 17.79 18.46
CA GLU A 41 -9.85 18.25 19.74
C GLU A 41 -10.57 17.08 20.41
N VAL A 42 -10.09 16.65 21.57
CA VAL A 42 -10.78 15.65 22.38
C VAL A 42 -11.66 16.38 23.37
N GLU A 43 -12.97 16.09 23.34
CA GLU A 43 -13.93 16.71 24.23
C GLU A 43 -13.57 16.44 25.71
N GLY A 44 -13.33 17.50 26.48
CA GLY A 44 -12.91 17.42 27.86
C GLY A 44 -11.40 17.45 28.11
N GLU A 45 -10.57 17.45 27.07
CA GLU A 45 -9.12 17.64 27.19
C GLU A 45 -8.70 19.03 26.72
N THR A 46 -7.76 19.64 27.44
CA THR A 46 -7.24 20.99 27.12
C THR A 46 -6.06 20.95 26.14
N GLN A 47 -5.61 19.74 25.75
CA GLN A 47 -4.46 19.57 24.88
C GLN A 47 -4.90 19.33 23.44
N GLN A 48 -4.38 20.13 22.51
CA GLN A 48 -4.46 19.82 21.08
C GLN A 48 -3.47 18.71 20.73
N LEU A 49 -3.99 17.61 20.21
CA LEU A 49 -3.19 16.54 19.67
C LEU A 49 -3.09 16.70 18.14
N MET A 50 -1.87 16.80 17.64
CA MET A 50 -1.61 16.73 16.21
C MET A 50 -1.04 15.37 15.85
N TYR A 51 -1.53 14.82 14.76
CA TYR A 51 -1.01 13.59 14.17
C TYR A 51 -0.47 13.86 12.77
N VAL A 52 0.67 13.25 12.48
CA VAL A 52 1.32 13.35 11.18
C VAL A 52 1.45 11.94 10.59
N PRO A 53 0.43 11.44 9.88
CA PRO A 53 0.56 10.20 9.13
C PRO A 53 1.45 10.41 7.91
N ILE A 54 2.39 9.49 7.73
CA ILE A 54 3.32 9.46 6.60
C ILE A 54 3.20 8.10 5.94
N SER A 55 3.04 8.09 4.63
CA SER A 55 3.15 6.89 3.81
C SER A 55 4.28 7.06 2.80
N LEU A 56 5.19 6.10 2.77
CA LEU A 56 6.25 6.01 1.80
C LEU A 56 6.15 4.67 1.09
N SER A 57 6.10 4.70 -0.23
CA SER A 57 6.03 3.50 -1.03
C SER A 57 6.99 3.54 -2.20
N MET A 58 7.56 2.38 -2.49
CA MET A 58 8.34 2.13 -3.69
C MET A 58 7.89 0.83 -4.32
N HIS A 59 7.97 0.77 -5.64
CA HIS A 59 7.69 -0.43 -6.41
C HIS A 59 8.75 -0.63 -7.48
N GLN A 60 9.07 -1.89 -7.75
CA GLN A 60 10.00 -2.28 -8.80
C GLN A 60 9.44 -3.45 -9.56
N GLN A 61 9.27 -3.27 -10.86
CA GLN A 61 8.95 -4.36 -11.76
C GLN A 61 10.23 -5.07 -12.19
N PHE A 62 10.23 -6.40 -12.14
CA PHE A 62 11.41 -7.22 -12.50
C PHE A 62 11.36 -7.67 -13.94
N VAL A 63 10.16 -8.00 -14.41
CA VAL A 63 9.96 -8.47 -15.77
C VAL A 63 8.60 -8.02 -16.28
N ARG A 64 8.57 -7.62 -17.55
CA ARG A 64 7.36 -7.32 -18.31
C ARG A 64 7.41 -8.05 -19.63
N SER A 65 6.30 -8.69 -20.02
CA SER A 65 6.13 -9.31 -21.32
C SER A 65 4.95 -8.67 -22.04
N ILE A 66 5.22 -8.15 -23.23
CA ILE A 66 4.23 -7.55 -24.13
C ILE A 66 3.90 -8.59 -25.20
N GLN A 67 2.68 -9.09 -25.21
CA GLN A 67 2.19 -10.09 -26.15
C GLN A 67 1.48 -9.43 -27.35
N SER A 68 0.87 -8.26 -27.10
CA SER A 68 0.26 -7.40 -28.14
C SER A 68 0.08 -6.00 -27.55
N GLU A 69 -0.36 -5.03 -28.36
CA GLU A 69 -0.66 -3.65 -27.91
C GLU A 69 -1.63 -3.58 -26.72
N THR A 70 -2.48 -4.58 -26.55
CA THR A 70 -3.52 -4.61 -25.52
C THR A 70 -3.37 -5.75 -24.51
N ARG A 71 -2.39 -6.64 -24.69
CA ARG A 71 -2.17 -7.78 -23.81
C ARG A 71 -0.74 -7.83 -23.34
N GLN A 72 -0.56 -7.64 -22.05
CA GLN A 72 0.75 -7.70 -21.40
C GLN A 72 0.63 -8.15 -19.94
N TRP A 73 1.74 -8.59 -19.39
CA TRP A 73 1.83 -8.88 -17.97
C TRP A 73 3.17 -8.41 -17.41
N GLU A 74 3.21 -8.19 -16.10
CA GLU A 74 4.43 -7.87 -15.39
C GLU A 74 4.44 -8.50 -13.99
N LEU A 75 5.63 -8.77 -13.49
CA LEU A 75 5.89 -9.26 -12.14
C LEU A 75 6.85 -8.29 -11.44
N GLY A 76 6.57 -7.96 -10.20
CA GLY A 76 7.39 -7.04 -9.42
C GLY A 76 7.19 -7.20 -7.92
N MET A 77 7.75 -6.24 -7.20
CA MET A 77 7.57 -6.08 -5.75
C MET A 77 7.19 -4.65 -5.41
N GLU A 78 6.45 -4.54 -4.29
CA GLU A 78 6.13 -3.27 -3.65
C GLU A 78 6.60 -3.32 -2.20
N PHE A 79 7.13 -2.20 -1.72
CA PHE A 79 7.45 -1.99 -0.32
C PHE A 79 6.76 -0.70 0.14
N THR A 80 6.08 -0.76 1.28
CA THR A 80 5.37 0.39 1.83
C THR A 80 5.59 0.49 3.32
N ILE A 81 5.82 1.71 3.79
CA ILE A 81 5.85 2.06 5.21
C ILE A 81 4.70 3.04 5.44
N TYR A 82 3.88 2.75 6.45
CA TYR A 82 2.90 3.67 7.00
C TYR A 82 3.33 4.00 8.43
N SER A 83 3.61 5.26 8.70
CA SER A 83 4.03 5.70 10.03
C SER A 83 3.10 6.80 10.52
N GLN A 84 2.79 6.79 11.79
CA GLN A 84 2.02 7.82 12.43
C GLN A 84 2.82 8.43 13.58
N PHE A 85 3.07 9.72 13.46
CA PHE A 85 3.68 10.51 14.52
C PHE A 85 2.60 11.31 15.25
N SER A 86 2.78 11.49 16.56
CA SER A 86 2.03 12.49 17.31
C SER A 86 2.94 13.66 17.66
N ILE A 87 2.34 14.84 17.70
CA ILE A 87 2.97 16.06 18.23
C ILE A 87 2.05 16.57 19.33
N VAL A 88 2.57 16.62 20.55
CA VAL A 88 1.83 17.07 21.73
C VAL A 88 2.44 18.39 22.18
N ASP A 89 1.59 19.38 22.40
CA ASP A 89 1.97 20.62 23.06
C ASP A 89 1.98 20.39 24.58
N VAL A 90 3.15 20.51 25.20
CA VAL A 90 3.35 20.38 26.64
C VAL A 90 3.70 21.73 27.29
N GLY A 91 3.09 22.80 26.79
CA GLY A 91 3.22 24.14 27.29
C GLY A 91 4.34 24.94 26.63
N GLU A 92 5.59 24.79 27.05
CA GLU A 92 6.71 25.55 26.46
C GLU A 92 7.47 24.78 25.37
N ALA A 93 7.07 23.52 25.08
CA ALA A 93 7.75 22.66 24.11
C ALA A 93 6.78 21.73 23.37
N PHE A 94 7.04 21.53 22.08
CA PHE A 94 6.40 20.47 21.31
C PHE A 94 7.16 19.16 21.49
N MET A 95 6.46 18.12 21.89
CA MET A 95 7.02 16.78 21.97
C MET A 95 6.47 15.91 20.83
N GLY A 96 7.34 15.54 19.89
CA GLY A 96 7.04 14.59 18.82
C GLY A 96 7.36 13.16 19.23
N GLY A 97 6.68 12.18 18.66
CA GLY A 97 7.00 10.77 18.84
C GLY A 97 6.29 9.87 17.87
N LEU A 98 6.94 8.74 17.57
CA LEU A 98 6.36 7.70 16.74
C LEU A 98 5.30 6.96 17.54
N GLN A 99 4.06 6.91 17.00
CA GLN A 99 2.94 6.17 17.59
C GLN A 99 2.94 4.72 17.13
N ASN A 100 3.00 4.52 15.81
CA ASN A 100 3.06 3.21 15.20
C ASN A 100 3.74 3.28 13.82
N ALA A 101 4.24 2.14 13.40
CA ALA A 101 4.73 1.94 12.04
C ALA A 101 4.27 0.58 11.51
N ASP A 102 3.70 0.59 10.32
CA ASP A 102 3.33 -0.60 9.57
C ASP A 102 4.28 -0.75 8.38
N TYR A 103 4.84 -1.93 8.24
CA TYR A 103 5.72 -2.29 7.12
C TYR A 103 5.02 -3.32 6.28
N ARG A 104 4.95 -3.08 4.97
CA ARG A 104 4.39 -4.03 4.02
C ARG A 104 5.38 -4.33 2.91
N ILE A 105 5.58 -5.61 2.64
CA ILE A 105 6.30 -6.11 1.46
C ILE A 105 5.36 -6.98 0.66
N SER A 106 5.30 -6.76 -0.66
CA SER A 106 4.36 -7.45 -1.55
C SER A 106 5.06 -7.96 -2.78
N SER A 107 4.73 -9.20 -3.19
CA SER A 107 4.95 -9.65 -4.57
C SER A 107 3.70 -9.34 -5.37
N VAL A 108 3.85 -8.73 -6.54
CA VAL A 108 2.73 -8.28 -7.36
C VAL A 108 2.84 -8.82 -8.78
N PHE A 109 1.72 -9.34 -9.27
CA PHE A 109 1.56 -9.74 -10.66
C PHE A 109 0.43 -8.92 -11.28
N HIS A 110 0.73 -8.23 -12.39
CA HIS A 110 -0.24 -7.46 -13.15
C HIS A 110 -0.48 -8.12 -14.49
N TYR A 111 -1.73 -8.17 -14.91
CA TYR A 111 -2.14 -8.69 -16.20
C TYR A 111 -3.14 -7.77 -16.87
N GLN A 112 -2.79 -7.28 -18.03
CA GLN A 112 -3.69 -6.54 -18.92
C GLN A 112 -4.29 -7.51 -19.92
N ARG A 113 -5.61 -7.73 -19.83
CA ARG A 113 -6.36 -8.59 -20.73
C ARG A 113 -6.69 -7.91 -22.06
N ASN A 114 -7.03 -6.62 -21.99
CA ASN A 114 -7.34 -5.75 -23.11
C ASN A 114 -7.14 -4.28 -22.70
N SER A 115 -7.40 -3.32 -23.60
CA SER A 115 -7.23 -1.88 -23.34
C SER A 115 -7.95 -1.37 -22.07
N ASN A 116 -9.04 -2.03 -21.67
CA ASN A 116 -9.95 -1.55 -20.65
C ASN A 116 -10.00 -2.41 -19.38
N THR A 117 -9.35 -3.58 -19.36
CA THR A 117 -9.47 -4.52 -18.24
C THR A 117 -8.10 -5.00 -17.79
N LEU A 118 -7.79 -4.73 -16.52
CA LEU A 118 -6.55 -5.12 -15.88
C LEU A 118 -6.85 -5.89 -14.60
N TYR A 119 -5.99 -6.84 -14.29
CA TYR A 119 -6.00 -7.63 -13.06
C TYR A 119 -4.69 -7.42 -12.31
N ARG A 120 -4.77 -7.41 -10.99
CA ARG A 120 -3.61 -7.44 -10.12
C ARG A 120 -3.81 -8.54 -9.08
N VAL A 121 -2.82 -9.38 -8.93
CA VAL A 121 -2.70 -10.33 -7.82
C VAL A 121 -1.54 -9.85 -6.96
N SER A 122 -1.75 -9.77 -5.65
CA SER A 122 -0.73 -9.36 -4.69
C SER A 122 -0.72 -10.32 -3.53
N LEU A 123 0.43 -10.89 -3.24
CA LEU A 123 0.69 -11.58 -1.99
C LEU A 123 1.58 -10.68 -1.15
N PHE A 124 1.13 -10.31 0.05
CA PHE A 124 1.92 -9.43 0.90
C PHE A 124 2.02 -9.95 2.34
N HIS A 125 3.11 -9.57 2.98
CA HIS A 125 3.30 -9.62 4.42
C HIS A 125 3.19 -8.20 4.98
N GLN A 126 2.41 -8.03 6.03
CA GLN A 126 2.35 -6.78 6.79
C GLN A 126 2.70 -7.04 8.25
N SER A 127 3.58 -6.19 8.77
CA SER A 127 3.99 -6.16 10.17
C SER A 127 3.67 -4.79 10.75
N SER A 128 2.93 -4.78 11.86
CA SER A 128 2.52 -3.55 12.56
C SER A 128 3.18 -3.49 13.92
N HIS A 129 3.82 -2.37 14.23
CA HIS A 129 4.56 -2.15 15.47
C HIS A 129 4.11 -0.85 16.14
N LEU A 130 3.95 -0.89 17.44
CA LEU A 130 3.84 0.35 18.23
C LEU A 130 5.21 1.03 18.29
N GLY A 131 5.20 2.36 18.27
CA GLY A 131 6.42 3.14 18.43
C GLY A 131 6.96 3.07 19.87
N ASP A 132 8.28 3.05 20.01
CA ASP A 132 8.93 3.04 21.32
C ASP A 132 8.54 4.26 22.16
N ASP A 133 8.42 5.41 21.53
CA ASP A 133 7.96 6.64 22.18
C ASP A 133 6.55 6.49 22.78
N TYR A 134 5.65 5.83 22.05
CA TYR A 134 4.31 5.54 22.54
C TYR A 134 4.33 4.59 23.73
N ILE A 135 5.13 3.53 23.65
CA ILE A 135 5.28 2.50 24.69
C ILE A 135 5.80 3.14 25.97
N ILE A 136 6.85 3.93 25.88
CA ILE A 136 7.53 4.55 27.03
C ILE A 136 6.62 5.57 27.70
N ARG A 137 6.00 6.46 26.90
CA ARG A 137 5.15 7.53 27.44
C ARG A 137 3.86 7.05 28.10
N ASN A 138 3.29 5.96 27.59
CA ASN A 138 2.03 5.42 28.10
C ASN A 138 2.23 4.27 29.08
N PHE A 139 3.48 3.98 29.49
CA PHE A 139 3.82 2.89 30.40
C PHE A 139 3.20 1.54 29.97
N VAL A 140 3.17 1.27 28.67
CA VAL A 140 2.54 0.07 28.14
C VAL A 140 3.38 -1.16 28.48
N VAL A 141 2.80 -2.07 29.26
CA VAL A 141 3.50 -3.28 29.71
C VAL A 141 3.59 -4.31 28.59
N THR A 142 4.80 -4.76 28.32
CA THR A 142 5.21 -5.62 27.21
C THR A 142 4.40 -6.89 26.91
N PRO A 143 3.78 -7.60 27.86
CA PRO A 143 3.05 -8.84 27.55
C PRO A 143 1.83 -8.66 26.63
N THR A 144 1.31 -7.44 26.53
CA THR A 144 0.14 -7.12 25.69
C THR A 144 0.53 -6.61 24.31
N LEU A 145 1.81 -6.29 24.08
CA LEU A 145 2.34 -5.73 22.86
C LEU A 145 2.80 -6.83 21.90
N ARG A 146 1.88 -7.48 21.25
CA ARG A 146 2.23 -8.36 20.14
C ARG A 146 2.19 -7.53 18.86
N SER A 147 3.32 -7.47 18.13
CA SER A 147 3.30 -6.98 16.77
C SER A 147 2.28 -7.81 15.97
N GLN A 148 1.44 -7.12 15.21
CA GLN A 148 0.44 -7.80 14.40
C GLN A 148 1.05 -8.09 13.03
N ASN A 149 1.28 -9.36 12.78
CA ASN A 149 1.81 -9.83 11.50
C ASN A 149 0.76 -10.67 10.79
N TYR A 150 0.64 -10.51 9.49
CA TYR A 150 -0.24 -11.36 8.68
C TYR A 150 0.19 -11.35 7.22
N GLU A 151 -0.18 -12.43 6.52
CA GLU A 151 -0.05 -12.58 5.09
C GLU A 151 -1.44 -12.56 4.45
N GLN A 152 -1.56 -11.86 3.34
CA GLN A 152 -2.81 -11.73 2.61
C GLN A 152 -2.59 -11.82 1.12
N LEU A 153 -3.51 -12.51 0.46
CA LEU A 153 -3.62 -12.56 -0.98
C LEU A 153 -4.76 -11.64 -1.42
N ASP A 154 -4.44 -10.66 -2.27
CA ASP A 154 -5.42 -9.75 -2.86
C ASP A 154 -5.57 -9.99 -4.36
N LEU A 155 -6.81 -9.93 -4.82
CA LEU A 155 -7.16 -9.85 -6.22
C LEU A 155 -7.84 -8.51 -6.49
N THR A 156 -7.26 -7.72 -7.40
CA THR A 156 -7.84 -6.46 -7.86
C THR A 156 -8.30 -6.59 -9.31
N LEU A 157 -9.52 -6.19 -9.59
CA LEU A 157 -10.03 -5.95 -10.93
C LEU A 157 -10.07 -4.44 -11.17
N PHE A 158 -9.46 -3.99 -12.27
CA PHE A 158 -9.50 -2.60 -12.70
C PHE A 158 -10.18 -2.51 -14.08
N LYS A 159 -11.14 -1.60 -14.19
CA LYS A 159 -11.91 -1.38 -15.40
C LYS A 159 -11.86 0.09 -15.80
N LYS A 160 -11.45 0.35 -17.06
CA LYS A 160 -11.46 1.69 -17.66
C LYS A 160 -12.76 1.89 -18.43
N PHE A 161 -13.35 3.05 -18.27
CA PHE A 161 -14.49 3.54 -19.03
C PHE A 161 -14.13 4.90 -19.63
N ASP A 162 -14.97 5.38 -20.53
CA ASP A 162 -14.79 6.72 -21.04
C ASP A 162 -15.02 7.76 -19.94
N GLY A 163 -13.97 8.53 -19.61
CA GLY A 163 -13.98 9.57 -18.59
C GLY A 163 -13.86 9.12 -17.13
N TRP A 164 -13.87 7.81 -16.80
CA TRP A 164 -13.73 7.33 -15.43
C TRP A 164 -13.15 5.91 -15.35
N ASN A 165 -12.67 5.56 -14.14
CA ASN A 165 -12.11 4.25 -13.85
C ASN A 165 -12.78 3.67 -12.61
N LEU A 166 -13.00 2.35 -12.62
CA LEU A 166 -13.52 1.61 -11.47
C LEU A 166 -12.52 0.51 -11.11
N TYR A 167 -12.33 0.29 -9.84
CA TYR A 167 -11.63 -0.91 -9.37
C TYR A 167 -12.32 -1.49 -8.13
N GLY A 168 -12.18 -2.80 -7.98
CA GLY A 168 -12.61 -3.55 -6.80
C GLY A 168 -11.50 -4.49 -6.35
N VAL A 169 -11.39 -4.67 -5.04
CA VAL A 169 -10.39 -5.55 -4.41
C VAL A 169 -11.12 -6.58 -3.56
N ALA A 170 -10.67 -7.83 -3.64
CA ALA A 170 -11.06 -8.89 -2.74
C ALA A 170 -9.80 -9.50 -2.13
N GLY A 171 -9.79 -9.64 -0.79
CA GLY A 171 -8.65 -10.13 -0.04
C GLY A 171 -8.94 -11.41 0.73
N TYR A 172 -7.94 -12.29 0.82
CA TYR A 172 -7.97 -13.49 1.63
C TYR A 172 -6.75 -13.56 2.54
N ASN A 173 -6.96 -13.56 3.86
CA ASN A 173 -5.89 -13.73 4.84
C ASN A 173 -5.39 -15.18 4.83
N VAL A 174 -4.17 -15.38 4.36
CA VAL A 174 -3.50 -16.69 4.27
C VAL A 174 -3.09 -17.15 5.66
N SER A 175 -2.52 -16.24 6.45
CA SER A 175 -2.06 -16.48 7.83
C SER A 175 -2.73 -15.45 8.74
N PRO A 176 -4.01 -15.66 9.11
CA PRO A 176 -4.73 -14.69 9.93
C PRO A 176 -4.18 -14.71 11.36
N ASN A 177 -3.84 -13.54 11.86
CA ASN A 177 -3.74 -13.33 13.29
C ASN A 177 -5.14 -13.59 13.92
N THR A 178 -5.20 -14.06 15.17
CA THR A 178 -6.43 -14.44 15.89
C THR A 178 -7.52 -13.36 15.91
N VAL A 179 -7.19 -12.12 15.58
CA VAL A 179 -8.08 -10.96 15.57
C VAL A 179 -8.67 -10.65 14.17
N ARG A 180 -8.11 -11.20 13.08
CA ARG A 180 -8.54 -10.87 11.71
C ARG A 180 -9.41 -11.97 11.10
N LYS A 181 -10.48 -11.55 10.41
CA LYS A 181 -11.28 -12.46 9.59
C LYS A 181 -10.51 -12.87 8.33
N ARG A 182 -10.77 -14.06 7.82
CA ARG A 182 -10.08 -14.59 6.63
C ARG A 182 -10.48 -13.89 5.31
N LEU A 183 -11.69 -13.37 5.24
CA LEU A 183 -12.21 -12.70 4.05
C LEU A 183 -12.37 -11.20 4.33
N LEU A 184 -11.89 -10.40 3.41
CA LEU A 184 -11.99 -8.95 3.35
C LEU A 184 -12.57 -8.50 2.01
#